data_236b170613268d11a99dd5debce65fd4
#
_entry.id   236b170613268d11a99dd5debce65fd4
#
_cell.length_a   1.000
_cell.length_b   1.000
_cell.length_c   1.000
_cell.angle_alpha   90.00
_cell.angle_beta   90.00
_cell.angle_gamma   90.00
#
_symmetry.space_group_name_H-M   'P 1'
#
loop_
_entity.id
_entity.type
_entity.pdbx_description
1 polymer ?
#
loop_
_entity_poly.entity_id
_entity_poly.type
_entity_poly.pdbx_seq_one_letter_code
_entity_poly.pdbx_strand_id
1 'polypeptide(L)'
;MDLVIRVKEIKGHCPVYKVNDSFRLIEGYKLVSEKPLCMHSLAALLPYYNALRISPPGEWGLAGKENSSKAYIQCLDAHSYTDGGTAIFEISREDPAF
;
A
#
# COMPACT_ATOMS: atom_id res chain seq x y z
N MET A 1 -9.43 11.69 -5.05
CA MET A 1 -8.15 11.33 -5.68
C MET A 1 -7.95 9.84 -5.71
N ASP A 2 -7.34 9.36 -6.76
CA ASP A 2 -6.98 7.96 -6.84
C ASP A 2 -5.70 7.68 -6.07
N LEU A 3 -5.53 6.44 -5.65
CA LEU A 3 -4.31 6.00 -5.00
C LEU A 3 -3.60 4.98 -5.87
N VAL A 4 -2.27 5.09 -5.92
CA VAL A 4 -1.40 4.05 -6.47
C VAL A 4 -0.68 3.40 -5.30
N ILE A 5 -0.81 2.10 -5.19
CA ILE A 5 -0.16 1.30 -4.15
C ILE A 5 0.91 0.46 -4.82
N ARG A 6 2.16 0.67 -4.44
CA ARG A 6 3.31 -0.05 -5.00
C ARG A 6 4.05 -0.81 -3.93
N VAL A 7 4.45 -2.03 -4.25
CA VAL A 7 5.32 -2.81 -3.37
C VAL A 7 6.72 -2.24 -3.44
N LYS A 8 7.15 -1.59 -2.35
CA LYS A 8 8.45 -0.91 -2.27
C LYS A 8 9.55 -1.85 -1.83
N GLU A 9 9.24 -2.73 -0.91
CA GLU A 9 10.22 -3.64 -0.30
C GLU A 9 9.50 -4.88 0.19
N ILE A 10 10.20 -6.02 0.18
CA ILE A 10 9.72 -7.27 0.76
C ILE A 10 10.81 -7.80 1.68
N LYS A 11 10.43 -8.08 2.93
CA LYS A 11 11.28 -8.77 3.89
C LYS A 11 10.83 -10.23 3.93
N GLY A 12 11.77 -11.16 3.73
CA GLY A 12 11.45 -12.57 3.63
C GLY A 12 10.90 -12.94 2.26
N HIS A 13 9.98 -13.90 2.21
CA HIS A 13 9.39 -14.39 0.97
C HIS A 13 7.88 -14.16 0.98
N CYS A 14 7.41 -13.31 0.07
CA CYS A 14 5.98 -13.11 -0.14
C CYS A 14 5.51 -13.96 -1.32
N PRO A 15 4.54 -14.88 -1.11
CA PRO A 15 4.07 -15.73 -2.21
C PRO A 15 3.15 -15.02 -3.20
N VAL A 16 2.74 -13.78 -2.91
CA VAL A 16 1.78 -13.06 -3.73
C VAL A 16 2.45 -11.95 -4.54
N TYR A 17 3.28 -11.11 -3.89
CA TYR A 17 3.85 -9.92 -4.50
C TYR A 17 5.31 -10.05 -4.84
N LYS A 18 5.73 -9.22 -5.80
CA LYS A 18 7.14 -8.92 -6.08
C LYS A 18 7.35 -7.41 -5.96
N VAL A 19 8.58 -7.01 -5.65
CA VAL A 19 8.94 -5.58 -5.61
C VAL A 19 8.58 -4.92 -6.95
N ASN A 20 7.99 -3.74 -6.86
CA ASN A 20 7.46 -2.93 -7.96
C ASN A 20 6.10 -3.38 -8.50
N ASP A 21 5.52 -4.46 -8.01
CA ASP A 21 4.10 -4.71 -8.29
C ASP A 21 3.27 -3.53 -7.80
N SER A 22 2.22 -3.17 -8.54
CA SER A 22 1.37 -2.06 -8.16
C SER A 22 -0.08 -2.36 -8.47
N PHE A 23 -0.96 -1.70 -7.74
CA PHE A 23 -2.39 -1.72 -7.99
C PHE A 23 -2.97 -0.37 -7.61
N ARG A 24 -4.22 -0.12 -7.99
CA ARG A 24 -4.82 1.20 -7.87
C ARG A 24 -6.18 1.13 -7.19
N LEU A 25 -6.44 2.15 -6.39
CA LEU A 25 -7.79 2.41 -5.89
C LEU A 25 -8.35 3.60 -6.67
N ILE A 26 -9.39 3.35 -7.44
CA ILE A 26 -9.96 4.33 -8.36
C ILE A 26 -11.34 4.76 -7.87
N GLU A 27 -11.60 6.07 -7.92
CA GLU A 27 -12.87 6.66 -7.51
C GLU A 27 -13.22 6.37 -6.04
N GLY A 28 -12.24 5.98 -5.24
CA GLY A 28 -12.43 5.75 -3.82
C GLY A 28 -12.98 4.39 -3.43
N TYR A 29 -13.36 3.55 -4.39
CA TYR A 29 -13.94 2.25 -4.06
C TYR A 29 -13.65 1.14 -5.06
N LYS A 30 -13.07 1.44 -6.22
CA LYS A 30 -12.72 0.43 -7.22
C LYS A 30 -11.28 0.01 -7.06
N LEU A 31 -11.06 -1.23 -6.71
CA LEU A 31 -9.71 -1.78 -6.61
C LEU A 31 -9.37 -2.46 -7.92
N VAL A 32 -8.34 -1.94 -8.61
CA VAL A 32 -7.94 -2.40 -9.93
C VAL A 32 -6.54 -3.00 -9.86
N SER A 33 -6.41 -4.25 -10.30
CA SER A 33 -5.12 -4.95 -10.30
C SER A 33 -5.11 -5.95 -11.44
N GLU A 34 -3.92 -6.12 -12.06
CA GLU A 34 -3.71 -7.16 -13.07
C GLU A 34 -3.28 -8.48 -12.45
N LYS A 35 -2.93 -8.47 -11.17
CA LYS A 35 -2.44 -9.65 -10.45
C LYS A 35 -3.30 -9.91 -9.22
N PRO A 36 -3.27 -11.13 -8.68
CA PRO A 36 -3.94 -11.40 -7.42
C PRO A 36 -3.47 -10.49 -6.31
N LEU A 37 -4.37 -10.14 -5.40
CA LEU A 37 -4.08 -9.32 -4.24
C LEU A 37 -4.15 -10.17 -2.97
N CYS A 38 -3.27 -9.84 -2.02
CA CYS A 38 -3.20 -10.56 -0.75
C CYS A 38 -4.18 -9.95 0.26
N MET A 39 -5.01 -10.79 0.86
CA MET A 39 -5.96 -10.33 1.89
C MET A 39 -5.27 -9.71 3.10
N HIS A 40 -4.08 -10.20 3.48
CA HIS A 40 -3.34 -9.61 4.60
C HIS A 40 -2.95 -8.17 4.32
N SER A 41 -2.51 -7.88 3.08
CA SER A 41 -2.17 -6.51 2.70
C SER A 41 -3.40 -5.62 2.63
N LEU A 42 -4.51 -6.13 2.10
CA LEU A 42 -5.75 -5.37 2.05
C LEU A 42 -6.27 -5.04 3.46
N ALA A 43 -6.14 -5.98 4.39
CA ALA A 43 -6.51 -5.74 5.78
C ALA A 43 -5.68 -4.62 6.42
N ALA A 44 -4.39 -4.55 6.07
CA ALA A 44 -3.51 -3.49 6.57
C ALA A 44 -3.83 -2.12 5.94
N LEU A 45 -4.24 -2.10 4.66
CA LEU A 45 -4.55 -0.87 3.94
C LEU A 45 -5.96 -0.34 4.26
N LEU A 46 -6.88 -1.23 4.55
CA LEU A 46 -8.29 -0.90 4.68
C LEU A 46 -8.59 0.22 5.68
N PRO A 47 -7.97 0.29 6.88
CA PRO A 47 -8.25 1.35 7.82
C PRO A 47 -7.84 2.76 7.35
N TYR A 48 -6.95 2.85 6.39
CA TYR A 48 -6.29 4.13 6.05
C TYR A 48 -6.56 4.63 4.63
N TYR A 49 -7.08 3.80 3.72
CA TYR A 49 -7.14 4.19 2.32
C TYR A 49 -7.99 5.45 2.08
N ASN A 50 -9.12 5.60 2.76
CA ASN A 50 -9.94 6.79 2.60
C ASN A 50 -9.28 8.03 3.15
N ALA A 51 -8.63 7.92 4.31
CA ALA A 51 -7.90 9.03 4.91
C ALA A 51 -6.78 9.50 3.97
N LEU A 52 -6.07 8.57 3.36
CA LEU A 52 -4.95 8.89 2.46
C LEU A 52 -5.41 9.50 1.14
N ARG A 53 -6.66 9.33 0.77
CA ARG A 53 -7.22 9.98 -0.42
C ARG A 53 -7.46 11.48 -0.21
N ILE A 54 -7.77 11.90 1.01
CA ILE A 54 -8.28 13.25 1.29
C ILE A 54 -7.40 14.08 2.22
N SER A 55 -6.41 13.49 2.85
CA SER A 55 -5.55 14.21 3.79
C SER A 55 -4.09 13.80 3.64
N PRO A 56 -3.14 14.67 4.07
CA PRO A 56 -1.72 14.33 3.98
C PRO A 56 -1.37 13.12 4.87
N PRO A 57 -0.46 12.27 4.43
CA PRO A 57 -0.06 11.09 5.21
C PRO A 57 0.45 11.40 6.60
N GLY A 58 1.06 12.59 6.80
CA GLY A 58 1.60 12.98 8.09
C GLY A 58 0.55 13.12 9.18
N GLU A 59 -0.70 13.39 8.83
CA GLU A 59 -1.80 13.45 9.82
C GLU A 59 -2.08 12.10 10.46
N TRP A 60 -1.63 11.02 9.81
CA TRP A 60 -1.86 9.65 10.26
C TRP A 60 -0.58 8.96 10.72
N GLY A 61 0.53 9.71 10.77
CA GLY A 61 1.82 9.16 11.17
C GLY A 61 2.43 8.21 10.13
N LEU A 62 2.03 8.33 8.87
CA LEU A 62 2.41 7.40 7.81
C LEU A 62 3.29 8.03 6.73
N ALA A 63 3.66 9.31 6.88
CA ALA A 63 4.43 10.01 5.87
C ALA A 63 5.85 9.45 5.71
N GLY A 64 6.32 9.41 4.48
CA GLY A 64 7.68 9.04 4.19
C GLY A 64 8.67 10.06 4.75
N LYS A 65 9.78 9.57 5.31
CA LYS A 65 10.82 10.44 5.88
C LYS A 65 11.56 11.26 4.83
N GLU A 66 11.59 10.78 3.60
CA GLU A 66 12.27 11.44 2.48
C GLU A 66 11.28 12.15 1.55
N ASN A 67 10.02 11.72 1.55
CA ASN A 67 8.97 12.35 0.75
C ASN A 67 7.66 12.27 1.52
N SER A 68 7.28 13.39 2.14
CA SER A 68 6.11 13.46 3.01
C SER A 68 4.77 13.38 2.25
N SER A 69 4.80 13.48 0.92
CA SER A 69 3.58 13.33 0.12
C SER A 69 3.21 11.86 -0.10
N LYS A 70 4.09 10.93 0.24
CA LYS A 70 3.86 9.50 0.11
C LYS A 70 3.64 8.86 1.47
N ALA A 71 2.73 7.89 1.51
CA ALA A 71 2.50 7.11 2.72
C ALA A 71 3.16 5.74 2.62
N TYR A 72 3.51 5.18 3.77
CA TYR A 72 4.08 3.84 3.83
C TYR A 72 3.32 3.00 4.83
N ILE A 73 2.84 1.84 4.37
CA ILE A 73 2.12 0.87 5.18
C ILE A 73 2.70 -0.50 4.86
N GLN A 74 2.81 -1.37 5.87
CA GLN A 74 3.27 -2.73 5.63
C GLN A 74 2.16 -3.75 5.89
N CYS A 75 2.27 -4.92 5.26
CA CYS A 75 1.35 -6.00 5.54
C CYS A 75 1.55 -6.49 6.98
N LEU A 76 0.53 -7.17 7.50
CA LEU A 76 0.51 -7.56 8.92
C LEU A 76 1.36 -8.79 9.25
N ASP A 77 1.98 -9.43 8.26
CA ASP A 77 2.84 -10.60 8.51
C ASP A 77 4.10 -10.19 9.28
N ALA A 78 4.30 -10.81 10.43
CA ALA A 78 5.48 -10.56 11.25
C ALA A 78 6.61 -11.53 10.86
N HIS A 79 7.20 -11.30 9.71
CA HIS A 79 8.21 -12.15 9.08
C HIS A 79 9.19 -12.83 10.06
N SER A 80 9.73 -12.06 11.00
CA SER A 80 10.73 -12.60 11.93
C SER A 80 10.21 -13.72 12.82
N TYR A 81 8.89 -13.87 12.90
CA TYR A 81 8.23 -14.85 13.76
C TYR A 81 7.41 -15.88 13.01
N THR A 82 7.12 -15.63 11.73
CA THR A 82 6.24 -16.49 10.92
C THR A 82 6.97 -17.22 9.81
N ASP A 83 8.21 -16.83 9.50
CA ASP A 83 8.95 -17.25 8.32
C ASP A 83 8.24 -16.89 7.00
N GLY A 84 7.23 -16.04 7.06
CA GLY A 84 6.54 -15.53 5.89
C GLY A 84 7.24 -14.35 5.27
N GLY A 85 6.50 -13.52 4.53
CA GLY A 85 7.01 -12.31 3.93
C GLY A 85 6.21 -11.08 4.35
N THR A 86 6.92 -9.98 4.63
CA THR A 86 6.31 -8.69 4.92
C THR A 86 6.52 -7.75 3.74
N ALA A 87 5.46 -7.42 3.03
CA ALA A 87 5.51 -6.43 1.96
C ALA A 87 5.30 -5.03 2.55
N ILE A 88 6.12 -4.09 2.10
CA ILE A 88 6.00 -2.68 2.47
C ILE A 88 5.50 -1.93 1.25
N PHE A 89 4.41 -1.20 1.42
CA PHE A 89 3.75 -0.48 0.33
C PHE A 89 4.01 1.01 0.41
N GLU A 90 4.32 1.59 -0.74
CA GLU A 90 4.38 3.02 -0.94
C GLU A 90 3.07 3.45 -1.60
N ILE A 91 2.38 4.40 -0.98
CA ILE A 91 1.07 4.85 -1.43
C ILE A 91 1.17 6.30 -1.87
N SER A 92 0.78 6.55 -3.11
CA SER A 92 0.79 7.90 -3.69
C SER A 92 -0.61 8.27 -4.11
N ARG A 93 -0.95 9.55 -3.95
CA ARG A 93 -2.16 10.11 -4.55
C ARG A 93 -1.85 10.54 -5.96
N GLU A 94 -2.76 10.28 -6.89
CA GLU A 94 -2.67 10.85 -8.22
C GLU A 94 -4.06 11.23 -8.71
N ASP A 95 -4.09 12.18 -9.64
CA ASP A 95 -5.34 12.61 -10.22
C ASP A 95 -5.94 11.50 -11.08
N PRO A 96 -7.27 11.40 -11.15
CA PRO A 96 -7.92 10.43 -12.02
C PRO A 96 -7.43 10.56 -13.46
N ALA A 97 -7.21 9.44 -14.11
CA ALA A 97 -6.90 9.40 -15.53
C ALA A 97 -8.17 9.74 -16.32
N PHE A 98 -8.01 10.50 -17.38
CA PHE A 98 -9.09 10.91 -18.25
C PHE A 98 -8.97 10.24 -19.60
#